data_7086f503fcb7d633517332aed0544045
#
_entry.id   7086f503fcb7d633517332aed0544045
#
_cell.length_a   1.000
_cell.length_b   1.000
_cell.length_c   1.000
_cell.angle_alpha   90.00
_cell.angle_beta   90.00
_cell.angle_gamma   90.00
#
_symmetry.space_group_name_H-M   'P 1'
#
loop_
_entity.id
_entity.type
_entity.pdbx_description
1 polymer ?
#
loop_
_entity_poly.entity_id
_entity_poly.type
_entity_poly.pdbx_seq_one_letter_code
_entity_poly.pdbx_strand_id
1 'polypeptide(L)' 'SLRSLTEREREVLELITKGLGSKEIAAALDISVRTVDTHRAKLAEKLGTGSVAEQTRLLLTAAI' A
#
# COMPACT_ATOMS: atom_id res chain seq x y z
N SER A 1 -2.08 6.75 -10.08
CA SER A 1 -3.48 6.30 -10.21
C SER A 1 -3.63 4.90 -9.64
N LEU A 2 -4.76 4.63 -9.00
CA LEU A 2 -5.04 3.30 -8.47
C LEU A 2 -5.08 2.24 -9.57
N ARG A 3 -5.41 2.62 -10.79
CA ARG A 3 -5.44 1.69 -11.92
C ARG A 3 -4.07 1.20 -12.34
N SER A 4 -3.01 1.92 -11.99
CA SER A 4 -1.65 1.53 -12.34
C SER A 4 -0.99 0.66 -11.30
N LEU A 5 -1.66 0.38 -10.18
CA LEU A 5 -1.13 -0.51 -9.15
C LEU A 5 -1.16 -1.95 -9.61
N THR A 6 -0.08 -2.68 -9.30
CA THR A 6 -0.08 -4.12 -9.46
C THR A 6 -0.99 -4.73 -8.40
N GLU A 7 -1.37 -5.98 -8.59
CA GLU A 7 -2.18 -6.69 -7.61
C GLU A 7 -1.51 -6.72 -6.23
N ARG A 8 -0.20 -6.97 -6.19
CA ARG A 8 0.54 -7.01 -4.93
C ARG A 8 0.63 -5.62 -4.27
N GLU A 9 0.82 -4.57 -5.06
CA GLU A 9 0.82 -3.21 -4.54
C GLU A 9 -0.54 -2.85 -3.94
N ARG A 10 -1.62 -3.27 -4.60
CA ARG A 10 -2.96 -3.03 -4.09
C ARG A 10 -3.20 -3.78 -2.78
N GLU A 11 -2.74 -5.02 -2.66
CA GLU A 11 -2.82 -5.78 -1.42
C GLU A 11 -2.08 -5.06 -0.28
N VAL A 12 -0.88 -4.56 -0.56
CA VAL A 12 -0.11 -3.80 0.42
C VAL A 12 -0.87 -2.54 0.84
N LEU A 13 -1.42 -1.82 -0.12
CA LEU A 13 -2.21 -0.61 0.17
C LEU A 13 -3.41 -0.93 1.08
N GLU A 14 -4.13 -1.99 0.79
CA GLU A 14 -5.28 -2.38 1.61
C GLU A 14 -4.88 -2.68 3.05
N LEU A 15 -3.72 -3.34 3.25
CA LEU A 15 -3.23 -3.63 4.59
C LEU A 15 -2.76 -2.37 5.31
N ILE A 16 -2.16 -1.42 4.58
CA ILE A 16 -1.80 -0.12 5.15
C ILE A 16 -3.05 0.59 5.68
N THR A 17 -4.14 0.56 4.93
CA THR A 17 -5.39 1.22 5.35
C THR A 17 -6.02 0.58 6.57
N LYS A 18 -5.67 -0.67 6.86
CA LYS A 18 -6.11 -1.37 8.06
C LYS A 18 -5.23 -1.08 9.27
N GLY A 19 -4.21 -0.26 9.10
CA GLY A 19 -3.34 0.14 10.20
C GLY A 19 -2.10 -0.73 10.40
N LEU A 20 -1.80 -1.64 9.47
CA LEU A 20 -0.65 -2.52 9.59
C LEU A 20 0.63 -1.78 9.23
N GLY A 21 1.71 -2.04 9.99
CA GLY A 21 3.05 -1.57 9.65
C GLY A 21 3.75 -2.55 8.72
N SER A 22 4.94 -2.19 8.24
CA SER A 22 5.68 -3.02 7.28
C SER A 22 5.95 -4.44 7.77
N LYS A 23 6.28 -4.62 9.04
CA LYS A 23 6.53 -5.95 9.60
C LYS A 23 5.28 -6.82 9.58
N GLU A 24 4.15 -6.22 9.91
CA GLU A 24 2.87 -6.91 9.95
C GLU A 24 2.41 -7.29 8.54
N ILE A 25 2.61 -6.40 7.60
CA ILE A 25 2.29 -6.65 6.19
C ILE A 25 3.17 -7.77 5.65
N ALA A 26 4.47 -7.75 5.96
CA ALA A 26 5.40 -8.78 5.54
C ALA A 26 4.96 -10.16 6.04
N ALA A 27 4.55 -10.24 7.31
CA ALA A 27 4.06 -11.48 7.88
C ALA A 27 2.75 -11.94 7.22
N ALA A 28 1.84 -11.01 6.99
CA ALA A 28 0.54 -11.32 6.39
C ALA A 28 0.68 -11.83 4.94
N LEU A 29 1.65 -11.32 4.20
CA LEU A 29 1.85 -11.68 2.79
C LEU A 29 2.96 -12.71 2.59
N ASP A 30 3.62 -13.13 3.66
CA ASP A 30 4.74 -14.08 3.63
C ASP A 30 5.86 -13.60 2.70
N ILE A 31 6.26 -12.34 2.87
CA ILE A 31 7.37 -11.72 2.15
C ILE A 31 8.26 -10.97 3.14
N SER A 32 9.43 -10.52 2.69
CA SER A 32 10.34 -9.78 3.55
C SER A 32 9.86 -8.35 3.78
N VAL A 33 10.28 -7.75 4.90
CA VAL A 33 10.02 -6.33 5.18
C VAL A 33 10.60 -5.46 4.07
N ARG A 34 11.77 -5.82 3.57
CA ARG A 34 12.42 -5.09 2.47
C ARG A 34 11.53 -5.08 1.23
N THR A 35 10.90 -6.21 0.90
CA THR A 35 9.98 -6.30 -0.24
C THR A 35 8.76 -5.43 -0.01
N VAL A 36 8.22 -5.43 1.22
CA VAL A 36 7.10 -4.53 1.57
C VAL A 36 7.50 -3.08 1.36
N ASP A 37 8.67 -2.69 1.83
CA ASP A 37 9.13 -1.30 1.70
C ASP A 37 9.33 -0.92 0.23
N THR A 38 9.77 -1.85 -0.60
CA THR A 38 9.86 -1.63 -2.05
C THR A 38 8.47 -1.37 -2.64
N HIS A 39 7.49 -2.17 -2.26
CA HIS A 39 6.10 -1.97 -2.72
C HIS A 39 5.55 -0.63 -2.23
N ARG A 40 5.84 -0.26 -0.98
CA ARG A 40 5.37 1.01 -0.42
C ARG A 40 5.99 2.21 -1.14
N ALA A 41 7.26 2.13 -1.51
CA ALA A 41 7.91 3.18 -2.28
C ALA A 41 7.24 3.36 -3.65
N LYS A 42 6.94 2.25 -4.32
CA LYS A 42 6.25 2.30 -5.61
C LYS A 42 4.83 2.81 -5.49
N LEU A 43 4.13 2.42 -4.42
CA LEU A 43 2.81 2.96 -4.11
C LEU A 43 2.84 4.47 -3.95
N ALA A 44 3.78 4.98 -3.15
CA ALA A 44 3.91 6.41 -2.92
C ALA A 44 4.15 7.15 -4.23
N GLU A 45 5.00 6.60 -5.09
CA GLU A 45 5.28 7.18 -6.40
C GLU A 45 4.02 7.20 -7.29
N LYS A 46 3.32 6.09 -7.37
CA LYS A 46 2.14 5.96 -8.23
C LYS A 46 0.95 6.78 -7.73
N LEU A 47 0.79 6.90 -6.42
CA LEU A 47 -0.30 7.68 -5.81
C LEU A 47 0.04 9.15 -5.64
N GLY A 48 1.31 9.51 -5.82
CA GLY A 48 1.76 10.88 -5.66
C GLY A 48 1.90 11.33 -4.21
N THR A 49 1.86 10.40 -3.26
CA THR A 49 1.98 10.72 -1.84
C THR A 49 2.48 9.53 -1.04
N GLY A 50 3.33 9.79 -0.05
CA GLY A 50 3.77 8.77 0.92
C GLY A 50 2.97 8.79 2.22
N SER A 51 2.00 9.69 2.34
CA SER A 51 1.17 9.80 3.55
C SER A 51 0.17 8.65 3.62
N VAL A 52 0.19 7.91 4.73
CA VAL A 52 -0.76 6.81 4.95
C VAL A 52 -2.21 7.34 4.96
N ALA A 53 -2.44 8.49 5.59
CA ALA A 53 -3.76 9.08 5.65
C ALA A 53 -4.28 9.43 4.25
N GLU A 54 -3.43 10.02 3.41
CA GLU A 54 -3.81 10.39 2.05
C GLU A 54 -4.01 9.16 1.17
N GLN A 55 -3.16 8.15 1.31
CA GLN A 55 -3.31 6.88 0.59
C GLN A 55 -4.61 6.19 0.96
N THR A 56 -4.96 6.18 2.23
CA THR A 56 -6.22 5.62 2.72
C THR A 56 -7.41 6.37 2.12
N ARG A 57 -7.34 7.70 2.11
CA ARG A 57 -8.40 8.53 1.54
C ARG A 57 -8.59 8.22 0.06
N LEU A 58 -7.49 8.09 -0.69
CA LEU A 58 -7.55 7.79 -2.12
C LEU A 58 -8.19 6.42 -2.38
N LEU A 59 -7.85 5.42 -1.59
CA LEU A 59 -8.44 4.10 -1.75
C LEU A 59 -9.94 4.11 -1.45
N LEU A 60 -10.34 4.77 -0.38
CA LEU A 60 -11.76 4.86 -0.01
C LEU A 60 -12.56 5.63 -1.05
N THR A 61 -11.99 6.70 -1.59
CA THR A 61 -12.64 7.49 -2.64
C THR A 61 -12.80 6.68 -3.92
N ALA A 62 -11.80 5.88 -4.28
CA ALA A 62 -11.86 5.05 -5.48
C ALA A 62 -12.89 3.92 -5.36
N ALA A 63 -13.21 3.50 -4.14
CA ALA A 63 -14.17 2.44 -3.90
C ALA A 63 -15.63 2.90 -4.05
N ILE A 64 -15.83 4.20 -4.11
CA ILE A 64 -17.15 4.79 -4.29
C ILE A 64 -17.46 4.93 -5.79
#